data_12a57c1f46980f4d04cecea489b1b3a6
#
_entry.id   12a57c1f46980f4d04cecea489b1b3a6
#
_cell.length_a   1.000
_cell.length_b   1.000
_cell.length_c   1.000
_cell.angle_alpha   90.00
_cell.angle_beta   90.00
_cell.angle_gamma   90.00
#
_symmetry.space_group_name_H-M   'P 1'
#
loop_
_entity.id
_entity.type
_entity.pdbx_description
1 polymer ?
#
loop_
_entity_poly.entity_id
_entity_poly.type
_entity_poly.pdbx_seq_one_letter_code
_entity_poly.pdbx_strand_id
1 'polypeptide(L)'
;MLLSMSVDPARLPPKCRPVRTACRLFQFFRYSFFTSCRRQRFSLGGRIVKQPRAENMPALADAQTLRNIPILTDLPDSLLTHIERHVTPWPEHGNRLLFFKGDPEDFVAFVRHGRVYKTLHEPGGREIILGHAIPGDLIGENTLIRAHRRSFTAQLSSDCRVLLLHRQHFAPLQANAEFMARVHDQLCRHIHQLSDFVESACLYRLEARLARHLLNRMQGNGLEVPLPESQSILAAMLNVSRPRLNSSLQKMQRDGLIRLHEHGVTIEKPERLRTIADAN
;
A
#
# COMPACT_ATOMS: atom_id res chain seq x y z
N MET A 1 9.26 -31.08 39.64
CA MET A 1 8.28 -30.83 40.70
C MET A 1 7.59 -29.49 40.35
N LEU A 2 6.55 -29.53 39.54
CA LEU A 2 5.79 -28.35 39.07
C LEU A 2 4.55 -28.22 39.95
N LEU A 3 4.51 -27.19 40.78
CA LEU A 3 3.34 -26.82 41.60
C LEU A 3 2.32 -26.10 40.71
N SER A 4 1.22 -26.77 40.42
CA SER A 4 0.03 -26.15 39.83
C SER A 4 -0.73 -25.38 40.91
N MET A 5 -0.67 -24.06 40.90
CA MET A 5 -1.55 -23.21 41.73
C MET A 5 -2.89 -23.07 41.01
N SER A 6 -3.88 -23.81 41.50
CA SER A 6 -5.28 -23.64 41.17
C SER A 6 -5.81 -22.41 41.94
N VAL A 7 -6.22 -21.37 41.23
CA VAL A 7 -6.87 -20.17 41.81
C VAL A 7 -8.37 -20.41 41.84
N ASP A 8 -8.96 -20.43 43.04
CA ASP A 8 -10.40 -20.56 43.29
C ASP A 8 -11.13 -19.28 42.82
N PRO A 9 -12.07 -19.34 41.87
CA PRO A 9 -12.79 -18.19 41.31
C PRO A 9 -13.78 -17.51 42.28
N ALA A 10 -13.99 -18.07 43.47
CA ALA A 10 -14.94 -17.53 44.45
C ALA A 10 -14.38 -16.39 45.31
N ARG A 11 -13.08 -16.08 45.25
CA ARG A 11 -12.40 -15.08 46.11
C ARG A 11 -12.02 -13.75 45.44
N LEU A 12 -12.58 -13.44 44.26
CA LEU A 12 -12.34 -12.15 43.62
C LEU A 12 -13.38 -11.08 44.06
N PRO A 13 -12.93 -9.83 44.29
CA PRO A 13 -13.83 -8.75 44.69
C PRO A 13 -14.81 -8.38 43.56
N PRO A 14 -16.00 -7.84 43.89
CA PRO A 14 -17.14 -7.69 42.95
C PRO A 14 -16.90 -6.75 41.75
N LYS A 15 -15.77 -6.06 41.66
CA LYS A 15 -15.42 -5.16 40.55
C LYS A 15 -14.71 -5.84 39.37
N CYS A 16 -14.39 -7.13 39.44
CA CYS A 16 -13.67 -7.88 38.38
C CYS A 16 -14.47 -9.05 37.80
N ARG A 17 -15.80 -9.01 37.81
CA ARG A 17 -16.60 -10.01 37.12
C ARG A 17 -16.67 -9.67 35.61
N PRO A 18 -16.13 -10.51 34.71
CA PRO A 18 -16.28 -10.31 33.27
C PRO A 18 -17.76 -10.44 32.91
N VAL A 19 -18.28 -9.46 32.19
CA VAL A 19 -19.62 -9.48 31.60
C VAL A 19 -19.71 -10.68 30.66
N ARG A 20 -20.56 -11.65 30.98
CA ARG A 20 -20.73 -12.93 30.28
C ARG A 20 -21.16 -12.83 28.81
N THR A 21 -21.36 -11.63 28.28
CA THR A 21 -21.85 -11.38 26.92
C THR A 21 -20.72 -11.29 25.85
N ALA A 22 -19.47 -11.07 26.25
CA ALA A 22 -18.36 -10.91 25.29
C ALA A 22 -17.70 -12.24 24.89
N CYS A 23 -17.91 -13.32 25.62
CA CYS A 23 -17.21 -14.60 25.39
C CYS A 23 -17.89 -15.51 24.35
N ARG A 24 -19.12 -15.23 23.93
CA ARG A 24 -19.81 -16.03 22.88
C ARG A 24 -19.50 -15.61 21.45
N LEU A 25 -18.92 -14.44 21.23
CA LEU A 25 -18.56 -13.95 19.89
C LEU A 25 -17.18 -14.43 19.41
N PHE A 26 -16.29 -14.82 20.32
CA PHE A 26 -14.93 -15.25 19.96
C PHE A 26 -14.80 -16.75 19.62
N GLN A 27 -15.77 -17.60 19.98
CA GLN A 27 -15.75 -19.02 19.65
C GLN A 27 -16.45 -19.37 18.34
N PHE A 28 -17.22 -18.44 17.74
CA PHE A 28 -17.91 -18.69 16.46
C PHE A 28 -17.05 -18.37 15.23
N PHE A 29 -15.89 -17.74 15.40
CA PHE A 29 -15.02 -17.38 14.26
C PHE A 29 -14.01 -18.46 13.85
N ARG A 30 -14.04 -19.63 14.50
CA ARG A 30 -13.01 -20.67 14.25
C ARG A 30 -13.41 -21.83 13.36
N TYR A 31 -14.68 -22.00 13.00
CA TYR A 31 -15.10 -23.23 12.29
C TYR A 31 -16.26 -23.09 11.29
N SER A 32 -16.44 -21.96 10.60
CA SER A 32 -17.54 -21.90 9.61
C SER A 32 -17.20 -21.24 8.28
N PHE A 33 -15.95 -21.25 7.86
CA PHE A 33 -15.56 -20.67 6.54
C PHE A 33 -14.97 -21.71 5.56
N PHE A 34 -15.12 -23.03 5.81
CA PHE A 34 -14.50 -24.02 4.94
C PHE A 34 -15.45 -24.87 4.09
N THR A 35 -16.74 -24.70 4.17
CA THR A 35 -17.68 -25.48 3.34
C THR A 35 -18.91 -24.67 2.96
N SER A 36 -18.82 -23.72 2.09
CA SER A 36 -19.88 -23.33 1.14
C SER A 36 -19.47 -22.09 0.34
N CYS A 37 -18.58 -22.26 -0.63
CA CYS A 37 -18.48 -21.35 -1.75
C CYS A 37 -18.47 -22.16 -3.05
N ARG A 38 -19.59 -22.90 -3.26
CA ARG A 38 -19.96 -23.37 -4.59
C ARG A 38 -20.51 -22.19 -5.37
N ARG A 39 -19.76 -21.79 -6.41
CA ARG A 39 -20.21 -21.18 -7.66
C ARG A 39 -21.28 -20.10 -7.56
N GLN A 40 -20.91 -18.89 -7.23
CA GLN A 40 -21.55 -17.74 -7.88
C GLN A 40 -20.56 -17.18 -8.92
N ARG A 41 -20.85 -17.50 -10.17
CA ARG A 41 -20.27 -16.83 -11.35
C ARG A 41 -20.80 -15.42 -11.35
N PHE A 42 -20.05 -14.47 -10.81
CA PHE A 42 -20.19 -13.08 -11.21
C PHE A 42 -19.54 -12.94 -12.58
N SER A 43 -20.39 -12.93 -13.60
CA SER A 43 -20.03 -12.58 -14.98
C SER A 43 -19.84 -11.06 -15.07
N LEU A 44 -18.68 -10.60 -14.64
CA LEU A 44 -18.06 -9.39 -15.14
C LEU A 44 -16.88 -9.88 -15.96
N GLY A 45 -16.98 -9.72 -17.30
CA GLY A 45 -16.11 -10.18 -18.35
C GLY A 45 -14.71 -10.64 -17.91
N GLY A 46 -14.58 -11.92 -17.59
CA GLY A 46 -13.33 -12.53 -17.17
C GLY A 46 -12.31 -12.55 -18.30
N ARG A 47 -11.62 -11.44 -18.52
CA ARG A 47 -10.30 -11.47 -19.13
C ARG A 47 -9.33 -11.86 -18.03
N ILE A 48 -8.98 -13.14 -17.99
CA ILE A 48 -7.73 -13.59 -17.39
C ILE A 48 -6.66 -12.70 -18.02
N VAL A 49 -6.03 -11.83 -17.23
CA VAL A 49 -4.84 -11.12 -17.67
C VAL A 49 -3.79 -12.21 -17.90
N LYS A 50 -3.67 -12.68 -19.15
CA LYS A 50 -2.60 -13.59 -19.52
C LYS A 50 -1.31 -12.82 -19.26
N GLN A 51 -0.53 -13.29 -18.30
CA GLN A 51 0.85 -12.86 -18.17
C GLN A 51 1.52 -12.97 -19.54
N PRO A 52 2.24 -11.94 -19.99
CA PRO A 52 2.97 -12.02 -21.24
C PRO A 52 3.93 -13.20 -21.14
N ARG A 53 3.80 -14.17 -22.07
CA ARG A 53 4.80 -15.22 -22.22
C ARG A 53 6.12 -14.55 -22.54
N ALA A 54 7.19 -15.05 -21.91
CA ALA A 54 8.57 -14.54 -22.01
C ALA A 54 9.24 -14.72 -23.39
N GLU A 55 8.46 -14.82 -24.46
CA GLU A 55 8.96 -14.99 -25.82
C GLU A 55 8.92 -13.63 -26.52
N ASN A 56 10.11 -13.07 -26.81
CA ASN A 56 10.41 -11.84 -27.55
C ASN A 56 10.20 -10.51 -26.79
N MET A 57 11.01 -10.30 -25.76
CA MET A 57 11.24 -8.95 -25.26
C MET A 57 12.72 -8.58 -25.39
N PRO A 58 13.03 -7.32 -25.79
CA PRO A 58 14.42 -6.90 -25.92
C PRO A 58 15.13 -7.06 -24.57
N ALA A 59 16.29 -7.67 -24.64
CA ALA A 59 17.16 -7.94 -23.52
C ALA A 59 17.53 -6.66 -22.79
N LEU A 60 17.71 -6.81 -21.46
CA LEU A 60 18.60 -6.05 -20.63
C LEU A 60 18.04 -4.76 -20.03
N ALA A 61 17.51 -4.90 -18.83
CA ALA A 61 17.79 -3.88 -17.83
C ALA A 61 19.32 -3.79 -17.73
N ASP A 62 19.91 -2.69 -18.20
CA ASP A 62 21.34 -2.43 -18.05
C ASP A 62 21.73 -2.66 -16.58
N ALA A 63 22.85 -3.36 -16.31
CA ALA A 63 23.40 -3.58 -14.97
C ALA A 63 23.48 -2.26 -14.17
N GLN A 64 23.86 -1.20 -14.87
CA GLN A 64 23.92 0.14 -14.31
C GLN A 64 22.56 0.67 -13.85
N THR A 65 21.50 0.20 -14.45
CA THR A 65 20.12 0.60 -14.11
C THR A 65 19.61 -0.08 -12.84
N LEU A 66 20.01 -1.32 -12.56
CA LEU A 66 19.65 -2.01 -11.31
C LEU A 66 20.40 -1.45 -10.11
N ARG A 67 21.66 -1.09 -10.26
CA ARG A 67 22.47 -0.46 -9.21
C ARG A 67 21.90 0.86 -8.70
N ASN A 68 21.09 1.54 -9.52
CA ASN A 68 20.39 2.77 -9.13
C ASN A 68 19.11 2.53 -8.33
N ILE A 69 18.70 1.27 -8.14
CA ILE A 69 17.56 0.92 -7.29
C ILE A 69 18.04 0.82 -5.84
N PRO A 70 17.60 1.69 -4.91
CA PRO A 70 18.11 1.76 -3.54
C PRO A 70 18.18 0.43 -2.80
N ILE A 71 17.18 -0.43 -2.97
CA ILE A 71 17.14 -1.75 -2.32
C ILE A 71 18.23 -2.72 -2.86
N LEU A 72 18.79 -2.44 -4.04
CA LEU A 72 19.81 -3.25 -4.72
C LEU A 72 21.22 -2.64 -4.65
N THR A 73 21.37 -1.41 -4.13
CA THR A 73 22.66 -0.71 -4.03
C THR A 73 23.64 -1.52 -3.18
N ASP A 74 24.93 -1.54 -3.58
CA ASP A 74 26.04 -2.21 -2.85
C ASP A 74 25.86 -3.72 -2.59
N LEU A 75 24.93 -4.37 -3.29
CA LEU A 75 24.82 -5.82 -3.24
C LEU A 75 25.94 -6.51 -4.06
N PRO A 76 26.30 -7.76 -3.72
CA PRO A 76 27.30 -8.49 -4.46
C PRO A 76 26.99 -8.59 -5.96
N ASP A 77 28.02 -8.42 -6.82
CA ASP A 77 27.88 -8.47 -8.28
C ASP A 77 27.22 -9.77 -8.77
N SER A 78 27.50 -10.89 -8.13
CA SER A 78 26.87 -12.17 -8.45
C SER A 78 25.36 -12.15 -8.26
N LEU A 79 24.86 -11.45 -7.23
CA LEU A 79 23.44 -11.32 -6.97
C LEU A 79 22.79 -10.34 -7.97
N LEU A 80 23.45 -9.23 -8.25
CA LEU A 80 22.98 -8.26 -9.26
C LEU A 80 22.90 -8.91 -10.65
N THR A 81 23.94 -9.65 -11.07
CA THR A 81 23.94 -10.39 -12.33
C THR A 81 22.82 -11.45 -12.37
N HIS A 82 22.55 -12.12 -11.22
CA HIS A 82 21.43 -13.05 -11.13
C HIS A 82 20.09 -12.34 -11.37
N ILE A 83 19.87 -11.20 -10.72
CA ILE A 83 18.64 -10.41 -10.89
C ILE A 83 18.52 -9.95 -12.34
N GLU A 84 19.57 -9.37 -12.92
CA GLU A 84 19.60 -8.90 -14.32
C GLU A 84 19.16 -9.94 -15.33
N ARG A 85 19.63 -11.18 -15.16
CA ARG A 85 19.30 -12.28 -16.08
C ARG A 85 17.85 -12.74 -16.00
N HIS A 86 17.16 -12.45 -14.89
CA HIS A 86 15.85 -13.04 -14.63
C HIS A 86 14.73 -12.01 -14.42
N VAL A 87 15.04 -10.70 -14.40
CA VAL A 87 14.00 -9.68 -14.38
C VAL A 87 13.38 -9.49 -15.75
N THR A 88 12.10 -9.24 -15.75
CA THR A 88 11.32 -8.90 -16.94
C THR A 88 10.62 -7.57 -16.74
N PRO A 89 10.71 -6.62 -17.70
CA PRO A 89 9.98 -5.37 -17.59
C PRO A 89 8.47 -5.60 -17.74
N TRP A 90 7.68 -4.85 -16.96
CA TRP A 90 6.23 -4.79 -17.19
C TRP A 90 5.95 -3.99 -18.47
N PRO A 91 5.01 -4.42 -19.33
CA PRO A 91 4.72 -3.73 -20.60
C PRO A 91 4.28 -2.28 -20.38
N GLU A 92 4.92 -1.33 -21.06
CA GLU A 92 4.60 0.11 -20.95
C GLU A 92 3.20 0.45 -21.51
N HIS A 93 2.76 -0.29 -22.53
CA HIS A 93 1.50 -0.07 -23.24
C HIS A 93 0.47 -1.13 -22.84
N GLY A 94 0.14 -1.21 -21.56
CA GLY A 94 -0.71 -2.27 -21.09
C GLY A 94 -1.65 -1.85 -19.97
N ASN A 95 -2.15 -2.84 -19.30
CA ASN A 95 -2.98 -2.68 -18.12
C ASN A 95 -2.19 -1.99 -17.00
N ARG A 96 -2.71 -0.89 -16.46
CA ARG A 96 -2.14 -0.21 -15.28
C ARG A 96 -2.30 -1.03 -14.00
N LEU A 97 -2.74 -2.23 -14.10
CA LEU A 97 -2.96 -3.14 -12.99
C LEU A 97 -1.88 -4.22 -12.98
N LEU A 98 -1.06 -4.21 -11.94
CA LEU A 98 0.03 -5.18 -11.77
C LEU A 98 -0.49 -6.52 -11.24
N PHE A 99 -1.38 -6.52 -10.25
CA PHE A 99 -2.09 -7.69 -9.71
C PHE A 99 -3.32 -7.27 -8.93
N PHE A 100 -4.26 -8.20 -8.76
CA PHE A 100 -5.44 -8.02 -7.91
C PHE A 100 -5.23 -8.57 -6.50
N LYS A 101 -5.97 -8.01 -5.54
CA LYS A 101 -6.13 -8.62 -4.21
C LYS A 101 -6.67 -10.05 -4.37
N GLY A 102 -6.03 -11.00 -3.68
CA GLY A 102 -6.39 -12.42 -3.73
C GLY A 102 -5.66 -13.25 -4.78
N ASP A 103 -4.93 -12.61 -5.71
CA ASP A 103 -4.08 -13.31 -6.67
C ASP A 103 -2.96 -14.09 -5.96
N PRO A 104 -2.42 -15.16 -6.56
CA PRO A 104 -1.23 -15.82 -6.07
C PRO A 104 -0.04 -14.86 -6.00
N GLU A 105 0.79 -15.01 -4.98
CA GLU A 105 2.05 -14.27 -4.85
C GLU A 105 3.18 -15.07 -5.51
N ASP A 106 3.45 -14.82 -6.79
CA ASP A 106 4.40 -15.55 -7.62
C ASP A 106 5.58 -14.70 -8.15
N PHE A 107 5.55 -13.39 -7.89
CA PHE A 107 6.63 -12.47 -8.25
C PHE A 107 6.74 -11.30 -7.27
N VAL A 108 7.89 -10.62 -7.29
CA VAL A 108 8.10 -9.28 -6.75
C VAL A 108 8.35 -8.30 -7.88
N ALA A 109 8.05 -7.02 -7.66
CA ALA A 109 8.27 -5.97 -8.64
C ALA A 109 9.14 -4.84 -8.05
N PHE A 110 10.24 -4.51 -8.73
CA PHE A 110 11.09 -3.37 -8.41
C PHE A 110 10.54 -2.12 -9.11
N VAL A 111 10.24 -1.07 -8.35
CA VAL A 111 9.74 0.20 -8.91
C VAL A 111 10.94 1.02 -9.41
N ARG A 112 10.96 1.33 -10.71
CA ARG A 112 12.02 2.13 -11.34
C ARG A 112 11.62 3.58 -11.56
N HIS A 113 10.37 3.82 -11.93
CA HIS A 113 9.81 5.14 -12.19
C HIS A 113 8.34 5.19 -11.85
N GLY A 114 7.80 6.38 -11.57
CA GLY A 114 6.39 6.57 -11.25
C GLY A 114 6.00 6.05 -9.87
N ARG A 115 4.77 5.60 -9.72
CA ARG A 115 4.21 5.10 -8.44
C ARG A 115 3.39 3.85 -8.64
N VAL A 116 3.39 2.99 -7.61
CA VAL A 116 2.47 1.84 -7.51
C VAL A 116 1.57 2.06 -6.32
N TYR A 117 0.27 2.30 -6.56
CA TYR A 117 -0.74 2.49 -5.51
C TYR A 117 -1.21 1.14 -4.97
N LYS A 118 -1.25 1.01 -3.64
CA LYS A 118 -1.77 -0.16 -2.91
C LYS A 118 -3.25 0.10 -2.61
N THR A 119 -4.15 -0.51 -3.37
CA THR A 119 -5.58 -0.18 -3.34
C THR A 119 -6.43 -1.30 -2.76
N LEU A 120 -7.50 -0.92 -2.07
CA LEU A 120 -8.60 -1.79 -1.69
C LEU A 120 -9.88 -1.29 -2.37
N HIS A 121 -10.68 -2.23 -2.88
CA HIS A 121 -11.94 -1.93 -3.51
C HIS A 121 -13.09 -2.55 -2.71
N GLU A 122 -14.11 -1.75 -2.45
CA GLU A 122 -15.37 -2.22 -1.88
C GLU A 122 -16.33 -2.65 -2.99
N PRO A 123 -17.23 -3.64 -2.76
CA PRO A 123 -18.24 -4.04 -3.74
C PRO A 123 -19.11 -2.88 -4.26
N GLY A 124 -19.31 -1.82 -3.45
CA GLY A 124 -20.01 -0.59 -3.82
C GLY A 124 -19.23 0.36 -4.73
N GLY A 125 -18.03 -0.01 -5.18
CA GLY A 125 -17.20 0.79 -6.10
C GLY A 125 -16.33 1.85 -5.40
N ARG A 126 -16.33 1.89 -4.08
CA ARG A 126 -15.41 2.77 -3.33
C ARG A 126 -14.00 2.18 -3.36
N GLU A 127 -13.05 3.04 -3.65
CA GLU A 127 -11.62 2.72 -3.66
C GLU A 127 -10.91 3.43 -2.50
N ILE A 128 -9.98 2.72 -1.85
CA ILE A 128 -9.14 3.23 -0.77
C ILE A 128 -7.70 2.96 -1.15
N ILE A 129 -6.85 3.97 -1.10
CA ILE A 129 -5.39 3.83 -1.27
C ILE A 129 -4.76 3.76 0.11
N LEU A 130 -4.24 2.59 0.47
CA LEU A 130 -3.53 2.35 1.74
C LEU A 130 -2.16 2.99 1.80
N GLY A 131 -1.55 3.24 0.65
CA GLY A 131 -0.22 3.79 0.48
C GLY A 131 0.26 3.59 -0.95
N HIS A 132 1.48 3.99 -1.23
CA HIS A 132 2.10 3.80 -2.54
C HIS A 132 3.57 3.44 -2.38
N ALA A 133 4.11 2.76 -3.38
CA ALA A 133 5.53 2.53 -3.54
C ALA A 133 6.08 3.53 -4.56
N ILE A 134 7.30 3.98 -4.33
CA ILE A 134 8.06 4.95 -5.12
C ILE A 134 9.28 4.28 -5.76
N PRO A 135 10.00 4.96 -6.68
CA PRO A 135 11.26 4.43 -7.21
C PRO A 135 12.22 4.03 -6.09
N GLY A 136 12.71 2.80 -6.19
CA GLY A 136 13.56 2.19 -5.17
C GLY A 136 12.85 1.19 -4.25
N ASP A 137 11.54 1.23 -4.17
CA ASP A 137 10.76 0.28 -3.39
C ASP A 137 10.53 -1.04 -4.14
N LEU A 138 10.23 -2.06 -3.36
CA LEU A 138 9.80 -3.38 -3.82
C LEU A 138 8.30 -3.54 -3.56
N ILE A 139 7.57 -4.13 -4.50
CA ILE A 139 6.16 -4.50 -4.35
C ILE A 139 6.03 -6.01 -4.32
N GLY A 140 5.25 -6.51 -3.36
CA GLY A 140 5.03 -7.95 -3.17
C GLY A 140 6.13 -8.61 -2.34
N GLU A 141 6.84 -7.84 -1.54
CA GLU A 141 7.95 -8.23 -0.68
C GLU A 141 7.61 -9.38 0.29
N ASN A 142 6.33 -9.49 0.70
CA ASN A 142 5.86 -10.60 1.53
C ASN A 142 6.16 -11.97 0.91
N THR A 143 6.15 -12.06 -0.40
CA THR A 143 6.45 -13.30 -1.15
C THR A 143 7.86 -13.83 -0.90
N LEU A 144 8.81 -12.93 -0.59
CA LEU A 144 10.20 -13.30 -0.27
C LEU A 144 10.31 -13.98 1.10
N ILE A 145 9.38 -13.68 2.02
CA ILE A 145 9.39 -14.24 3.37
C ILE A 145 8.47 -15.47 3.42
N ARG A 146 7.24 -15.30 2.99
CA ARG A 146 6.24 -16.37 3.00
C ARG A 146 5.22 -16.16 1.88
N ALA A 147 4.96 -17.21 1.12
CA ALA A 147 3.94 -17.16 0.08
C ALA A 147 2.55 -17.10 0.69
N HIS A 148 1.78 -16.13 0.21
CA HIS A 148 0.38 -15.93 0.54
C HIS A 148 -0.40 -15.56 -0.73
N ARG A 149 -1.57 -14.98 -0.54
CA ARG A 149 -2.31 -14.28 -1.57
C ARG A 149 -2.13 -12.78 -1.40
N ARG A 150 -2.12 -12.04 -2.51
CA ARG A 150 -2.00 -10.58 -2.51
C ARG A 150 -3.03 -9.96 -1.56
N SER A 151 -2.58 -9.13 -0.63
CA SER A 151 -3.43 -8.49 0.39
C SER A 151 -4.13 -7.22 -0.12
N PHE A 152 -3.66 -6.65 -1.22
CA PHE A 152 -4.18 -5.45 -1.89
C PHE A 152 -4.09 -5.61 -3.41
N THR A 153 -4.74 -4.72 -4.14
CA THR A 153 -4.59 -4.55 -5.59
C THR A 153 -3.49 -3.53 -5.84
N ALA A 154 -2.55 -3.83 -6.74
CA ALA A 154 -1.48 -2.93 -7.12
C ALA A 154 -1.79 -2.25 -8.45
N GLN A 155 -1.94 -0.92 -8.42
CA GLN A 155 -2.28 -0.08 -9.57
C GLN A 155 -1.11 0.86 -9.91
N LEU A 156 -0.72 0.91 -11.17
CA LEU A 156 0.40 1.69 -11.66
C LEU A 156 -0.04 3.12 -12.03
N SER A 157 0.79 4.12 -11.75
CA SER A 157 0.65 5.47 -12.35
C SER A 157 0.92 5.41 -13.86
N SER A 158 0.55 6.49 -14.57
CA SER A 158 0.67 6.54 -16.04
C SER A 158 2.10 6.38 -16.56
N ASP A 159 3.04 6.86 -15.79
CA ASP A 159 4.47 6.90 -16.07
C ASP A 159 5.25 5.75 -15.39
N CYS A 160 4.53 4.85 -14.70
CA CYS A 160 5.17 3.84 -13.86
C CYS A 160 5.89 2.77 -14.68
N ARG A 161 7.13 2.48 -14.28
CA ARG A 161 7.97 1.40 -14.83
C ARG A 161 8.41 0.50 -13.70
N VAL A 162 8.17 -0.79 -13.87
CA VAL A 162 8.55 -1.82 -12.90
C VAL A 162 9.25 -2.99 -13.60
N LEU A 163 10.14 -3.65 -12.86
CA LEU A 163 10.80 -4.88 -13.24
C LEU A 163 10.28 -6.01 -12.37
N LEU A 164 9.85 -7.09 -12.97
CA LEU A 164 9.36 -8.27 -12.28
C LEU A 164 10.47 -9.30 -12.10
N LEU A 165 10.57 -9.87 -10.91
CA LEU A 165 11.34 -11.07 -10.65
C LEU A 165 10.40 -12.16 -10.17
N HIS A 166 10.37 -13.29 -10.88
CA HIS A 166 9.51 -14.41 -10.53
C HIS A 166 10.08 -15.25 -9.40
N ARG A 167 9.19 -15.87 -8.62
CA ARG A 167 9.49 -16.63 -7.41
C ARG A 167 10.55 -17.72 -7.57
N GLN A 168 10.60 -18.36 -8.72
CA GLN A 168 11.61 -19.40 -9.03
C GLN A 168 13.05 -18.89 -8.93
N HIS A 169 13.25 -17.55 -8.95
CA HIS A 169 14.56 -16.90 -8.91
C HIS A 169 14.85 -16.24 -7.55
N PHE A 170 14.06 -16.49 -6.50
CA PHE A 170 14.21 -15.81 -5.20
C PHE A 170 15.33 -16.38 -4.31
N ALA A 171 15.71 -17.63 -4.50
CA ALA A 171 16.62 -18.30 -3.59
C ALA A 171 17.94 -17.53 -3.31
N PRO A 172 18.63 -16.95 -4.31
CA PRO A 172 19.84 -16.15 -4.05
C PRO A 172 19.55 -14.87 -3.25
N LEU A 173 18.39 -14.23 -3.48
CA LEU A 173 17.98 -13.04 -2.75
C LEU A 173 17.65 -13.37 -1.29
N GLN A 174 16.92 -14.46 -1.06
CA GLN A 174 16.56 -14.93 0.28
C GLN A 174 17.78 -15.37 1.10
N ALA A 175 18.82 -15.87 0.44
CA ALA A 175 20.08 -16.24 1.08
C ALA A 175 20.99 -15.04 1.41
N ASN A 176 20.72 -13.85 0.82
CA ASN A 176 21.52 -12.66 1.08
C ASN A 176 20.97 -11.88 2.27
N ALA A 177 21.71 -11.87 3.39
CA ALA A 177 21.28 -11.26 4.63
C ALA A 177 21.06 -9.74 4.52
N GLU A 178 21.93 -9.04 3.77
CA GLU A 178 21.83 -7.59 3.56
C GLU A 178 20.59 -7.20 2.77
N PHE A 179 20.31 -7.90 1.65
CA PHE A 179 19.08 -7.71 0.91
C PHE A 179 17.85 -7.95 1.78
N MET A 180 17.82 -9.04 2.54
CA MET A 180 16.70 -9.37 3.42
C MET A 180 16.54 -8.35 4.54
N ALA A 181 17.62 -7.80 5.10
CA ALA A 181 17.54 -6.71 6.07
C ALA A 181 16.84 -5.48 5.48
N ARG A 182 17.18 -5.08 4.25
CA ARG A 182 16.52 -3.96 3.54
C ARG A 182 15.04 -4.24 3.24
N VAL A 183 14.69 -5.50 2.93
CA VAL A 183 13.28 -5.93 2.80
C VAL A 183 12.54 -5.77 4.12
N HIS A 184 13.14 -6.17 5.24
CA HIS A 184 12.55 -5.99 6.57
C HIS A 184 12.36 -4.51 6.93
N ASP A 185 13.36 -3.66 6.66
CA ASP A 185 13.23 -2.20 6.86
C ASP A 185 12.09 -1.61 6.03
N GLN A 186 11.94 -2.05 4.78
CA GLN A 186 10.82 -1.63 3.96
C GLN A 186 9.46 -2.08 4.54
N LEU A 187 9.37 -3.31 5.04
CA LEU A 187 8.15 -3.80 5.72
C LEU A 187 7.84 -3.00 6.98
N CYS A 188 8.84 -2.65 7.78
CA CYS A 188 8.66 -1.77 8.94
C CYS A 188 8.11 -0.41 8.53
N ARG A 189 8.67 0.21 7.48
CA ARG A 189 8.13 1.48 6.93
C ARG A 189 6.69 1.34 6.47
N HIS A 190 6.33 0.23 5.80
CA HIS A 190 4.95 -0.03 5.37
C HIS A 190 3.99 -0.20 6.55
N ILE A 191 4.42 -0.84 7.64
CA ILE A 191 3.62 -0.95 8.87
C ILE A 191 3.37 0.42 9.47
N HIS A 192 4.39 1.28 9.58
CA HIS A 192 4.22 2.66 10.05
C HIS A 192 3.27 3.46 9.17
N GLN A 193 3.43 3.43 7.84
CA GLN A 193 2.53 4.09 6.91
C GLN A 193 1.08 3.62 7.07
N LEU A 194 0.87 2.32 7.30
CA LEU A 194 -0.47 1.77 7.53
C LEU A 194 -1.03 2.24 8.87
N SER A 195 -0.20 2.33 9.92
CA SER A 195 -0.60 2.88 11.23
C SER A 195 -1.02 4.35 11.11
N ASP A 196 -0.24 5.16 10.41
CA ASP A 196 -0.56 6.58 10.13
C ASP A 196 -1.86 6.72 9.33
N PHE A 197 -2.07 5.83 8.35
CA PHE A 197 -3.32 5.79 7.59
C PHE A 197 -4.52 5.49 8.50
N VAL A 198 -4.41 4.47 9.36
CA VAL A 198 -5.47 4.08 10.30
C VAL A 198 -5.75 5.21 11.28
N GLU A 199 -4.73 5.80 11.89
CA GLU A 199 -4.86 6.95 12.78
C GLU A 199 -5.59 8.10 12.06
N SER A 200 -5.09 8.48 10.87
CA SER A 200 -5.67 9.55 10.06
C SER A 200 -7.14 9.27 9.72
N ALA A 201 -7.46 8.04 9.31
CA ALA A 201 -8.81 7.69 8.89
C ALA A 201 -9.81 7.61 10.05
N CYS A 202 -9.35 7.24 11.25
CA CYS A 202 -10.19 7.00 12.41
C CYS A 202 -10.33 8.23 13.33
N LEU A 203 -9.28 9.04 13.48
CA LEU A 203 -9.23 10.09 14.49
C LEU A 203 -9.45 11.50 13.92
N TYR A 204 -9.18 11.74 12.64
CA TYR A 204 -9.21 13.09 12.08
C TYR A 204 -10.36 13.30 11.11
N ARG A 205 -10.97 14.50 11.16
CA ARG A 205 -11.95 14.95 10.17
C ARG A 205 -11.31 15.17 8.80
N LEU A 206 -12.11 15.21 7.75
CA LEU A 206 -11.61 15.37 6.37
C LEU A 206 -10.75 16.61 6.19
N GLU A 207 -11.18 17.74 6.79
CA GLU A 207 -10.46 19.01 6.68
C GLU A 207 -9.04 18.90 7.28
N ALA A 208 -8.91 18.26 8.44
CA ALA A 208 -7.61 18.04 9.08
C ALA A 208 -6.73 17.09 8.25
N ARG A 209 -7.30 16.00 7.73
CA ARG A 209 -6.57 15.06 6.85
C ARG A 209 -6.09 15.74 5.56
N LEU A 210 -6.93 16.56 4.95
CA LEU A 210 -6.59 17.32 3.76
C LEU A 210 -5.49 18.35 4.05
N ALA A 211 -5.61 19.09 5.16
CA ALA A 211 -4.60 20.06 5.60
C ALA A 211 -3.24 19.39 5.84
N ARG A 212 -3.20 18.26 6.57
CA ARG A 212 -1.99 17.46 6.79
C ARG A 212 -1.37 16.98 5.47
N HIS A 213 -2.19 16.47 4.57
CA HIS A 213 -1.72 16.01 3.26
C HIS A 213 -1.05 17.13 2.46
N LEU A 214 -1.65 18.33 2.44
CA LEU A 214 -1.08 19.50 1.75
C LEU A 214 0.21 19.97 2.41
N LEU A 215 0.23 20.08 3.74
CA LEU A 215 1.41 20.52 4.50
C LEU A 215 2.59 19.55 4.36
N ASN A 216 2.35 18.25 4.40
CA ASN A 216 3.41 17.24 4.22
C ASN A 216 4.05 17.30 2.83
N ARG A 217 3.30 17.70 1.82
CA ARG A 217 3.82 17.88 0.46
C ARG A 217 4.49 19.24 0.23
N MET A 218 4.19 20.23 1.04
CA MET A 218 4.81 21.53 0.99
C MET A 218 6.32 21.49 1.36
N GLN A 219 6.74 20.54 2.19
CA GLN A 219 8.08 20.45 2.78
C GLN A 219 9.24 20.27 1.77
N GLY A 220 8.96 20.16 0.48
CA GLY A 220 10.00 20.09 -0.56
C GLY A 220 9.82 21.09 -1.70
N ASN A 221 8.63 21.67 -1.87
CA ASN A 221 8.23 22.38 -3.08
C ASN A 221 7.77 23.84 -2.83
N GLY A 222 8.08 24.43 -1.67
CA GLY A 222 7.59 25.77 -1.33
C GLY A 222 6.08 25.77 -1.04
N LEU A 223 5.39 26.85 -1.39
CA LEU A 223 3.94 27.01 -1.15
C LEU A 223 3.07 26.32 -2.23
N GLU A 224 3.66 25.88 -3.32
CA GLU A 224 2.97 25.16 -4.39
C GLU A 224 3.03 23.66 -4.15
N VAL A 225 1.86 23.03 -4.10
CA VAL A 225 1.71 21.60 -3.87
C VAL A 225 1.09 20.97 -5.12
N PRO A 226 1.84 20.15 -5.88
CA PRO A 226 1.28 19.40 -6.98
C PRO A 226 0.26 18.39 -6.45
N LEU A 227 -0.94 18.38 -7.01
CA LEU A 227 -1.91 17.35 -6.71
C LEU A 227 -1.57 16.05 -7.46
N PRO A 228 -2.01 14.89 -6.97
CA PRO A 228 -1.92 13.63 -7.71
C PRO A 228 -2.57 13.75 -9.10
N GLU A 229 -2.22 12.84 -10.00
CA GLU A 229 -2.70 12.77 -11.41
C GLU A 229 -4.23 12.95 -11.58
N SER A 230 -5.01 12.66 -10.54
CA SER A 230 -6.44 12.92 -10.52
C SER A 230 -6.98 13.17 -9.11
N GLN A 231 -8.06 13.95 -9.05
CA GLN A 231 -8.80 14.14 -7.79
C GLN A 231 -9.39 12.83 -7.24
N SER A 232 -9.60 11.82 -8.08
CA SER A 232 -10.04 10.51 -7.64
C SER A 232 -8.97 9.80 -6.81
N ILE A 233 -7.71 9.89 -7.22
CA ILE A 233 -6.57 9.36 -6.45
C ILE A 233 -6.47 10.07 -5.10
N LEU A 234 -6.55 11.39 -5.08
CA LEU A 234 -6.52 12.15 -3.82
C LEU A 234 -7.70 11.78 -2.90
N ALA A 235 -8.90 11.62 -3.45
CA ALA A 235 -10.07 11.20 -2.69
C ALA A 235 -9.87 9.78 -2.09
N ALA A 236 -9.33 8.86 -2.87
CA ALA A 236 -9.01 7.50 -2.42
C ALA A 236 -7.91 7.48 -1.34
N MET A 237 -6.88 8.32 -1.46
CA MET A 237 -5.83 8.49 -0.44
C MET A 237 -6.38 9.06 0.87
N LEU A 238 -7.32 9.99 0.79
CA LEU A 238 -8.00 10.58 1.95
C LEU A 238 -9.21 9.77 2.42
N ASN A 239 -9.47 8.61 1.83
CA ASN A 239 -10.58 7.71 2.19
C ASN A 239 -11.94 8.44 2.19
N VAL A 240 -12.23 9.23 1.15
CA VAL A 240 -13.49 9.97 0.99
C VAL A 240 -14.01 9.87 -0.44
N SER A 241 -15.28 10.22 -0.67
CA SER A 241 -15.81 10.35 -2.02
C SER A 241 -15.29 11.62 -2.71
N ARG A 242 -15.12 11.57 -4.02
CA ARG A 242 -14.70 12.72 -4.84
C ARG A 242 -15.56 13.98 -4.65
N PRO A 243 -16.92 13.91 -4.61
CA PRO A 243 -17.73 15.09 -4.32
C PRO A 243 -17.44 15.72 -2.96
N ARG A 244 -17.23 14.89 -1.92
CA ARG A 244 -16.91 15.37 -0.57
C ARG A 244 -15.53 16.02 -0.51
N LEU A 245 -14.52 15.46 -1.20
CA LEU A 245 -13.22 16.10 -1.36
C LEU A 245 -13.34 17.47 -2.03
N ASN A 246 -14.07 17.55 -3.16
CA ASN A 246 -14.24 18.80 -3.89
C ASN A 246 -14.92 19.88 -3.04
N SER A 247 -15.97 19.52 -2.29
CA SER A 247 -16.62 20.45 -1.36
C SER A 247 -15.65 20.98 -0.31
N SER A 248 -14.76 20.13 0.21
CA SER A 248 -13.75 20.53 1.19
C SER A 248 -12.68 21.44 0.59
N LEU A 249 -12.18 21.13 -0.60
CA LEU A 249 -11.22 21.98 -1.33
C LEU A 249 -11.80 23.36 -1.63
N GLN A 250 -13.04 23.42 -2.14
CA GLN A 250 -13.73 24.69 -2.42
C GLN A 250 -13.99 25.51 -1.15
N LYS A 251 -14.30 24.85 -0.01
CA LYS A 251 -14.43 25.53 1.27
C LYS A 251 -13.11 26.17 1.68
N MET A 252 -11.99 25.40 1.65
CA MET A 252 -10.67 25.94 1.98
C MET A 252 -10.26 27.11 1.07
N GLN A 253 -10.64 27.07 -0.21
CA GLN A 253 -10.39 28.17 -1.14
C GLN A 253 -11.23 29.41 -0.78
N ARG A 254 -12.54 29.26 -0.49
CA ARG A 254 -13.38 30.39 -0.03
C ARG A 254 -12.88 31.02 1.26
N ASP A 255 -12.34 30.20 2.17
CA ASP A 255 -11.76 30.66 3.44
C ASP A 255 -10.36 31.31 3.23
N GLY A 256 -9.87 31.36 1.98
CA GLY A 256 -8.58 31.95 1.60
C GLY A 256 -7.38 31.22 2.18
N LEU A 257 -7.50 29.92 2.44
CA LEU A 257 -6.43 29.08 2.95
C LEU A 257 -5.53 28.55 1.82
N ILE A 258 -6.16 28.26 0.69
CA ILE A 258 -5.54 27.70 -0.50
C ILE A 258 -6.09 28.37 -1.76
N ARG A 259 -5.33 28.29 -2.86
CA ARG A 259 -5.77 28.63 -4.20
C ARG A 259 -5.63 27.39 -5.09
N LEU A 260 -6.73 26.98 -5.72
CA LEU A 260 -6.74 25.85 -6.67
C LEU A 260 -6.33 26.35 -8.06
N HIS A 261 -5.52 25.57 -8.75
CA HIS A 261 -5.13 25.77 -10.15
C HIS A 261 -5.09 24.40 -10.89
N GLU A 262 -4.85 24.43 -12.19
CA GLU A 262 -4.96 23.24 -13.04
C GLU A 262 -4.06 22.09 -12.60
N HIS A 263 -2.84 22.41 -12.12
CA HIS A 263 -1.82 21.40 -11.79
C HIS A 263 -1.60 21.19 -10.30
N GLY A 264 -2.34 21.89 -9.43
CA GLY A 264 -2.11 21.77 -8.01
C GLY A 264 -2.85 22.74 -7.13
N VAL A 265 -2.26 23.02 -5.99
CA VAL A 265 -2.77 23.91 -4.95
C VAL A 265 -1.65 24.82 -4.49
N THR A 266 -1.88 26.13 -4.46
CA THR A 266 -1.00 27.08 -3.74
C THR A 266 -1.54 27.26 -2.32
N ILE A 267 -0.70 27.13 -1.31
CA ILE A 267 -1.05 27.35 0.09
C ILE A 267 -0.89 28.84 0.40
N GLU A 268 -1.98 29.53 0.70
CA GLU A 268 -1.99 30.97 0.97
C GLU A 268 -1.71 31.30 2.46
N LYS A 269 -2.20 30.46 3.37
CA LYS A 269 -2.09 30.67 4.82
C LYS A 269 -1.61 29.42 5.55
N PRO A 270 -0.29 29.12 5.49
CA PRO A 270 0.27 27.89 6.08
C PRO A 270 -0.04 27.72 7.57
N GLU A 271 0.05 28.81 8.36
CA GLU A 271 -0.17 28.74 9.81
C GLU A 271 -1.61 28.38 10.18
N ARG A 272 -2.59 28.94 9.45
CA ARG A 272 -4.00 28.56 9.66
C ARG A 272 -4.26 27.12 9.22
N LEU A 273 -3.59 26.68 8.16
CA LEU A 273 -3.69 25.30 7.69
C LEU A 273 -3.10 24.33 8.72
N ARG A 274 -1.99 24.68 9.41
CA ARG A 274 -1.43 23.92 10.54
C ARG A 274 -2.44 23.81 11.68
N THR A 275 -3.07 24.91 12.07
CA THR A 275 -4.11 24.89 13.12
C THR A 275 -5.26 23.93 12.78
N ILE A 276 -5.68 23.87 11.50
CA ILE A 276 -6.71 22.93 11.04
C ILE A 276 -6.18 21.48 11.05
N ALA A 277 -4.93 21.28 10.67
CA ALA A 277 -4.29 19.96 10.66
C ALA A 277 -4.19 19.36 12.07
N ASP A 278 -4.06 20.19 13.10
CA ASP A 278 -3.95 19.78 14.52
C ASP A 278 -5.32 19.68 15.20
N ALA A 279 -6.38 20.20 14.58
CA ALA A 279 -7.74 20.11 15.11
C ALA A 279 -8.31 18.69 14.89
N ASN A 280 -8.89 18.11 15.95
CA ASN A 280 -9.59 16.81 15.93
C ASN A 280 -11.00 16.91 15.30
#